data_e06e3d6c6b709f35a189c155ad00aa62
#
_entry.id   e06e3d6c6b709f35a189c155ad00aa62
#
_cell.length_a   1.000
_cell.length_b   1.000
_cell.length_c   1.000
_cell.angle_alpha   90.00
_cell.angle_beta   90.00
_cell.angle_gamma   90.00
#
_symmetry.space_group_name_H-M   'P 1'
#
loop_
_entity.id
_entity.type
_entity.pdbx_description
1 polymer ?
#
loop_
_entity_poly.entity_id
_entity_poly.type
_entity_poly.pdbx_seq_one_letter_code
_entity_poly.pdbx_strand_id
1 'polypeptide(L)'
;MNNSGSALKDILVLGAGQLGMAVLRALAPRARTSALSVTALVSPDTINDPSVQDRAKLAELRALGIDVMGFDLASDEHALTELFRNYKTVLNCSGFVAGPGTQMKITRAVLAANVARYFPWQFGVDYDVVGRNSGHPVFDEQYDVRQLLRSQLSTEWVIVSTGMFTSFLFEPAFDVVDLERGTLHGLGSWDTKVTVTIPRTLAG
;
A
#
# COMPACT_ATOMS: atom_id res chain seq x y z
N MET A 1 -38.77 -0.11 8.80
CA MET A 1 -37.65 0.13 7.85
C MET A 1 -36.47 -0.68 8.36
N ASN A 2 -36.29 -1.90 7.82
CA ASN A 2 -35.21 -2.77 8.21
C ASN A 2 -33.90 -2.23 7.61
N ASN A 3 -33.12 -1.55 8.42
CA ASN A 3 -31.73 -1.27 8.09
C ASN A 3 -30.94 -2.56 8.36
N SER A 4 -30.92 -3.46 7.37
CA SER A 4 -29.98 -4.60 7.37
C SER A 4 -28.58 -4.02 7.17
N GLY A 5 -27.96 -3.59 8.25
CA GLY A 5 -26.55 -3.20 8.25
C GLY A 5 -25.74 -4.36 7.68
N SER A 6 -25.22 -4.23 6.47
CA SER A 6 -24.29 -5.17 5.91
C SER A 6 -23.15 -5.33 6.90
N ALA A 7 -22.82 -6.58 7.27
CA ALA A 7 -21.70 -6.83 8.15
C ALA A 7 -20.42 -6.23 7.54
N LEU A 8 -19.61 -5.54 8.36
CA LEU A 8 -18.36 -4.96 7.89
C LEU A 8 -17.45 -6.06 7.33
N LYS A 9 -16.89 -5.81 6.15
CA LYS A 9 -15.82 -6.63 5.59
C LYS A 9 -14.56 -6.51 6.44
N ASP A 10 -13.72 -7.53 6.44
CA ASP A 10 -12.60 -7.55 7.38
C ASP A 10 -11.41 -6.74 6.90
N ILE A 11 -10.91 -6.98 5.68
CA ILE A 11 -9.66 -6.42 5.21
C ILE A 11 -9.81 -5.83 3.79
N LEU A 12 -9.39 -4.59 3.62
CA LEU A 12 -9.20 -3.94 2.32
C LEU A 12 -7.70 -3.68 2.10
N VAL A 13 -7.17 -4.18 0.98
CA VAL A 13 -5.80 -3.91 0.55
C VAL A 13 -5.85 -2.94 -0.63
N LEU A 14 -5.28 -1.74 -0.46
CA LEU A 14 -5.22 -0.72 -1.51
C LEU A 14 -4.03 -0.98 -2.42
N GLY A 15 -4.32 -1.34 -3.67
CA GLY A 15 -3.33 -1.63 -4.70
C GLY A 15 -2.88 -3.09 -4.73
N ALA A 16 -2.76 -3.64 -5.95
CA ALA A 16 -2.27 -4.99 -6.25
C ALA A 16 -1.00 -4.93 -7.10
N GLY A 17 -0.09 -4.03 -6.76
CA GLY A 17 1.28 -3.95 -7.28
C GLY A 17 2.19 -5.00 -6.64
N GLN A 18 3.50 -4.85 -6.76
CA GLN A 18 4.49 -5.79 -6.21
C GLN A 18 4.26 -6.06 -4.70
N LEU A 19 4.14 -5.00 -3.91
CA LEU A 19 3.89 -5.11 -2.47
C LEU A 19 2.50 -5.68 -2.18
N GLY A 20 1.46 -5.13 -2.79
CA GLY A 20 0.08 -5.55 -2.54
C GLY A 20 -0.14 -7.02 -2.87
N MET A 21 0.40 -7.52 -3.98
CA MET A 21 0.32 -8.95 -4.32
C MET A 21 1.07 -9.84 -3.32
N ALA A 22 2.23 -9.40 -2.81
CA ALA A 22 2.93 -10.15 -1.77
C ALA A 22 2.10 -10.27 -0.49
N VAL A 23 1.52 -9.15 -0.04
CA VAL A 23 0.61 -9.10 1.12
C VAL A 23 -0.63 -9.98 0.90
N LEU A 24 -1.29 -9.86 -0.26
CA LEU A 24 -2.49 -10.63 -0.59
C LEU A 24 -2.24 -12.14 -0.62
N ARG A 25 -1.11 -12.58 -1.21
CA ARG A 25 -0.68 -14.00 -1.19
C ARG A 25 -0.48 -14.54 0.22
N ALA A 26 0.08 -13.75 1.11
CA ALA A 26 0.31 -14.16 2.50
C ALA A 26 -0.96 -14.11 3.36
N LEU A 27 -1.88 -13.19 3.08
CA LEU A 27 -3.17 -13.11 3.77
C LEU A 27 -4.11 -14.25 3.37
N ALA A 28 -4.10 -14.68 2.11
CA ALA A 28 -5.08 -15.63 1.58
C ALA A 28 -5.19 -16.96 2.36
N PRO A 29 -4.10 -17.65 2.74
CA PRO A 29 -4.19 -18.85 3.55
C PRO A 29 -4.81 -18.58 4.93
N ARG A 30 -4.39 -17.50 5.57
CA ARG A 30 -4.88 -17.10 6.91
C ARG A 30 -6.34 -16.68 6.86
N ALA A 31 -6.73 -15.94 5.84
CA ALA A 31 -8.12 -15.53 5.63
C ALA A 31 -9.05 -16.73 5.51
N ARG A 32 -8.66 -17.75 4.75
CA ARG A 32 -9.43 -18.99 4.61
C ARG A 32 -9.58 -19.73 5.94
N THR A 33 -8.51 -19.85 6.72
CA THR A 33 -8.54 -20.55 8.01
C THR A 33 -9.39 -19.82 9.05
N SER A 34 -9.39 -18.49 9.01
CA SER A 34 -10.12 -17.64 9.98
C SER A 34 -11.46 -17.13 9.47
N ALA A 35 -11.89 -17.56 8.28
CA ALA A 35 -13.10 -17.08 7.60
C ALA A 35 -13.17 -15.54 7.46
N LEU A 36 -12.02 -14.89 7.21
CA LEU A 36 -11.94 -13.44 7.01
C LEU A 36 -12.17 -13.10 5.54
N SER A 37 -12.93 -12.04 5.29
CA SER A 37 -13.08 -11.46 3.96
C SER A 37 -11.89 -10.57 3.62
N VAL A 38 -11.27 -10.77 2.46
CA VAL A 38 -10.19 -9.93 1.95
C VAL A 38 -10.58 -9.37 0.59
N THR A 39 -10.50 -8.06 0.45
CA THR A 39 -10.75 -7.35 -0.81
C THR A 39 -9.48 -6.66 -1.28
N ALA A 40 -9.10 -6.89 -2.53
CA ALA A 40 -8.07 -6.13 -3.23
C ALA A 40 -8.71 -4.98 -4.01
N LEU A 41 -8.29 -3.76 -3.74
CA LEU A 41 -8.70 -2.58 -4.49
C LEU A 41 -7.70 -2.34 -5.62
N VAL A 42 -8.19 -2.24 -6.84
CA VAL A 42 -7.40 -1.95 -8.04
C VAL A 42 -7.99 -0.74 -8.77
N SER A 43 -7.25 -0.18 -9.72
CA SER A 43 -7.83 0.89 -10.57
C SER A 43 -9.00 0.34 -11.37
N PRO A 44 -10.00 1.18 -11.70
CA PRO A 44 -11.11 0.77 -12.57
C PRO A 44 -10.66 0.18 -13.91
N ASP A 45 -9.61 0.73 -14.50
CA ASP A 45 -9.07 0.26 -15.80
C ASP A 45 -8.52 -1.17 -15.72
N THR A 46 -7.94 -1.56 -14.57
CA THR A 46 -7.51 -2.95 -14.34
C THR A 46 -8.65 -3.96 -14.53
N ILE A 47 -9.89 -3.55 -14.28
CA ILE A 47 -11.08 -4.41 -14.44
C ILE A 47 -11.75 -4.22 -15.80
N ASN A 48 -11.92 -2.95 -16.22
CA ASN A 48 -12.74 -2.61 -17.38
C ASN A 48 -12.01 -2.83 -18.71
N ASP A 49 -10.67 -2.59 -18.72
CA ASP A 49 -9.81 -2.78 -19.90
C ASP A 49 -8.48 -3.45 -19.50
N PRO A 50 -8.52 -4.70 -19.03
CA PRO A 50 -7.35 -5.35 -18.47
C PRO A 50 -6.30 -5.71 -19.51
N SER A 51 -5.06 -5.31 -19.26
CA SER A 51 -3.87 -5.79 -19.97
C SER A 51 -3.69 -7.31 -19.80
N VAL A 52 -2.77 -7.92 -20.53
CA VAL A 52 -2.42 -9.35 -20.35
C VAL A 52 -1.97 -9.60 -18.90
N GLN A 53 -1.15 -8.69 -18.35
CA GLN A 53 -0.66 -8.79 -16.96
C GLN A 53 -1.80 -8.62 -15.95
N ASP A 54 -2.76 -7.73 -16.20
CA ASP A 54 -3.90 -7.53 -15.32
C ASP A 54 -4.82 -8.75 -15.32
N ARG A 55 -5.07 -9.35 -16.46
CA ARG A 55 -5.85 -10.62 -16.55
C ARG A 55 -5.22 -11.73 -15.72
N ALA A 56 -3.90 -11.91 -15.81
CA ALA A 56 -3.18 -12.92 -15.01
C ALA A 56 -3.28 -12.61 -13.50
N LYS A 57 -3.10 -11.34 -13.10
CA LYS A 57 -3.24 -10.87 -11.73
C LYS A 57 -4.65 -11.09 -11.17
N LEU A 58 -5.68 -10.72 -11.95
CA LEU A 58 -7.08 -10.91 -11.56
C LEU A 58 -7.44 -12.40 -11.42
N ALA A 59 -6.93 -13.25 -12.31
CA ALA A 59 -7.11 -14.69 -12.21
C ALA A 59 -6.45 -15.26 -10.94
N GLU A 60 -5.24 -14.82 -10.62
CA GLU A 60 -4.54 -15.22 -9.40
C GLU A 60 -5.32 -14.79 -8.13
N LEU A 61 -5.77 -13.54 -8.06
CA LEU A 61 -6.54 -13.04 -6.91
C LEU A 61 -7.81 -13.87 -6.67
N ARG A 62 -8.54 -14.21 -7.75
CA ARG A 62 -9.73 -15.06 -7.67
C ARG A 62 -9.38 -16.49 -7.20
N ALA A 63 -8.29 -17.06 -7.68
CA ALA A 63 -7.83 -18.39 -7.25
C ALA A 63 -7.41 -18.40 -5.77
N LEU A 64 -6.93 -17.27 -5.25
CA LEU A 64 -6.63 -17.08 -3.84
C LEU A 64 -7.88 -16.87 -2.97
N GLY A 65 -9.07 -16.74 -3.57
CA GLY A 65 -10.31 -16.44 -2.84
C GLY A 65 -10.41 -15.00 -2.34
N ILE A 66 -9.75 -14.07 -3.05
CA ILE A 66 -9.73 -12.64 -2.73
C ILE A 66 -10.75 -11.92 -3.63
N ASP A 67 -11.63 -11.14 -3.01
CA ASP A 67 -12.54 -10.26 -3.74
C ASP A 67 -11.75 -9.15 -4.44
N VAL A 68 -12.18 -8.73 -5.62
CA VAL A 68 -11.56 -7.63 -6.35
C VAL A 68 -12.57 -6.51 -6.54
N MET A 69 -12.15 -5.28 -6.24
CA MET A 69 -12.94 -4.08 -6.40
C MET A 69 -12.17 -3.02 -7.20
N GLY A 70 -12.83 -2.46 -8.21
CA GLY A 70 -12.33 -1.29 -8.94
C GLY A 70 -12.73 0.00 -8.22
N PHE A 71 -11.75 0.84 -7.87
CA PHE A 71 -11.99 2.16 -7.33
C PHE A 71 -10.80 3.09 -7.59
N ASP A 72 -11.09 4.34 -7.93
CA ASP A 72 -10.05 5.33 -8.21
C ASP A 72 -9.61 6.03 -6.91
N LEU A 73 -8.36 5.82 -6.51
CA LEU A 73 -7.75 6.48 -5.35
C LEU A 73 -7.54 8.00 -5.55
N ALA A 74 -7.66 8.50 -6.81
CA ALA A 74 -7.67 9.92 -7.08
C ALA A 74 -9.00 10.59 -6.70
N SER A 75 -10.07 9.83 -6.47
CA SER A 75 -11.37 10.32 -6.00
C SER A 75 -11.23 11.23 -4.79
N ASP A 76 -12.25 12.03 -4.52
CA ASP A 76 -12.25 12.93 -3.36
C ASP A 76 -12.26 12.18 -2.01
N GLU A 77 -11.97 12.92 -0.95
CA GLU A 77 -11.85 12.36 0.40
C GLU A 77 -13.19 11.79 0.90
N HIS A 78 -14.32 12.36 0.48
CA HIS A 78 -15.65 11.89 0.88
C HIS A 78 -15.93 10.50 0.28
N ALA A 79 -15.69 10.31 -1.02
CA ALA A 79 -15.88 9.03 -1.70
C ALA A 79 -15.00 7.92 -1.10
N LEU A 80 -13.74 8.26 -0.77
CA LEU A 80 -12.84 7.34 -0.06
C LEU A 80 -13.36 7.01 1.34
N THR A 81 -13.87 8.00 2.08
CA THR A 81 -14.43 7.79 3.42
C THR A 81 -15.63 6.83 3.38
N GLU A 82 -16.55 7.02 2.44
CA GLU A 82 -17.71 6.13 2.27
C GLU A 82 -17.29 4.70 1.91
N LEU A 83 -16.26 4.55 1.08
CA LEU A 83 -15.69 3.24 0.78
C LEU A 83 -15.14 2.57 2.04
N PHE A 84 -14.27 3.28 2.79
CA PHE A 84 -13.55 2.72 3.92
C PHE A 84 -14.45 2.36 5.10
N ARG A 85 -15.61 3.00 5.27
CA ARG A 85 -16.61 2.65 6.28
C ARG A 85 -17.10 1.22 6.23
N ASN A 86 -16.90 0.55 5.10
CA ASN A 86 -17.33 -0.84 4.91
C ASN A 86 -16.28 -1.87 5.40
N TYR A 87 -15.14 -1.41 5.93
CA TYR A 87 -14.03 -2.29 6.29
C TYR A 87 -13.52 -2.06 7.71
N LYS A 88 -13.12 -3.15 8.37
CA LYS A 88 -12.51 -3.10 9.71
C LYS A 88 -11.03 -2.72 9.65
N THR A 89 -10.33 -3.17 8.60
CA THR A 89 -8.89 -2.96 8.43
C THR A 89 -8.59 -2.48 7.01
N VAL A 90 -7.76 -1.46 6.89
CA VAL A 90 -7.23 -0.98 5.61
C VAL A 90 -5.71 -1.11 5.60
N LEU A 91 -5.16 -1.83 4.60
CA LEU A 91 -3.73 -1.91 4.31
C LEU A 91 -3.44 -1.12 3.04
N ASN A 92 -2.63 -0.09 3.16
CA ASN A 92 -2.29 0.76 2.03
C ASN A 92 -0.99 0.28 1.37
N CYS A 93 -1.12 -0.35 0.20
CA CYS A 93 -0.02 -0.79 -0.67
C CYS A 93 0.03 -0.03 -2.00
N SER A 94 -0.67 1.10 -2.11
CA SER A 94 -0.86 1.83 -3.37
C SER A 94 0.37 2.61 -3.86
N GLY A 95 1.34 2.88 -2.99
CA GLY A 95 2.48 3.71 -3.37
C GLY A 95 2.07 5.15 -3.72
N PHE A 96 2.77 5.73 -4.71
CA PHE A 96 2.55 7.10 -5.19
C PHE A 96 1.71 7.18 -6.47
N VAL A 97 0.98 6.13 -6.82
CA VAL A 97 0.31 6.00 -8.13
C VAL A 97 -0.63 7.17 -8.43
N ALA A 98 -1.30 7.70 -7.41
CA ALA A 98 -2.23 8.82 -7.57
C ALA A 98 -1.60 10.21 -7.27
N GLY A 99 -0.26 10.30 -7.21
CA GLY A 99 0.48 11.55 -7.08
C GLY A 99 0.58 12.12 -5.66
N PRO A 100 1.22 13.29 -5.51
CA PRO A 100 1.42 13.96 -4.24
C PRO A 100 0.10 14.29 -3.52
N GLY A 101 0.11 14.24 -2.18
CA GLY A 101 -1.07 14.50 -1.34
C GLY A 101 -2.01 13.30 -1.20
N THR A 102 -1.81 12.24 -1.98
CA THR A 102 -2.68 11.04 -1.94
C THR A 102 -2.61 10.32 -0.62
N GLN A 103 -1.43 10.17 -0.04
CA GLN A 103 -1.26 9.44 1.22
C GLN A 103 -1.92 10.18 2.39
N MET A 104 -1.83 11.50 2.42
CA MET A 104 -2.53 12.34 3.38
C MET A 104 -4.05 12.26 3.21
N LYS A 105 -4.55 12.31 1.96
CA LYS A 105 -5.98 12.18 1.65
C LYS A 105 -6.53 10.82 2.10
N ILE A 106 -5.85 9.72 1.74
CA ILE A 106 -6.24 8.36 2.17
C ILE A 106 -6.26 8.27 3.70
N THR A 107 -5.23 8.79 4.38
CA THR A 107 -5.17 8.75 5.84
C THR A 107 -6.32 9.52 6.48
N ARG A 108 -6.64 10.73 6.00
CA ARG A 108 -7.81 11.49 6.51
C ARG A 108 -9.11 10.73 6.29
N ALA A 109 -9.30 10.14 5.11
CA ALA A 109 -10.50 9.37 4.79
C ALA A 109 -10.62 8.13 5.70
N VAL A 110 -9.52 7.42 5.99
CA VAL A 110 -9.49 6.29 6.92
C VAL A 110 -9.92 6.72 8.32
N LEU A 111 -9.39 7.84 8.81
CA LEU A 111 -9.73 8.39 10.13
C LEU A 111 -11.19 8.87 10.18
N ALA A 112 -11.67 9.57 9.16
CA ALA A 112 -13.06 10.01 9.05
C ALA A 112 -14.06 8.84 8.94
N ALA A 113 -13.62 7.71 8.37
CA ALA A 113 -14.41 6.48 8.29
C ALA A 113 -14.43 5.70 9.62
N ASN A 114 -13.64 6.08 10.63
CA ASN A 114 -13.44 5.33 11.87
C ASN A 114 -13.03 3.86 11.64
N VAL A 115 -12.14 3.62 10.68
CA VAL A 115 -11.58 2.30 10.45
C VAL A 115 -10.87 1.82 11.70
N ALA A 116 -11.15 0.60 12.16
CA ALA A 116 -10.59 0.10 13.43
C ALA A 116 -9.07 -0.02 13.38
N ARG A 117 -8.48 -0.48 12.23
CA ARG A 117 -7.03 -0.63 12.08
C ARG A 117 -6.54 -0.20 10.72
N TYR A 118 -5.44 0.56 10.70
CA TYR A 118 -4.84 1.10 9.48
C TYR A 118 -3.34 0.79 9.40
N PHE A 119 -2.92 0.30 8.23
CA PHE A 119 -1.51 0.16 7.85
C PHE A 119 -1.24 1.19 6.75
N PRO A 120 -0.66 2.36 7.07
CA PRO A 120 -0.36 3.37 6.07
C PRO A 120 0.73 2.90 5.10
N TRP A 121 0.80 3.52 3.92
CA TRP A 121 1.91 3.27 3.03
C TRP A 121 3.18 3.95 3.58
N GLN A 122 3.97 3.20 4.34
CA GLN A 122 5.17 3.65 5.05
C GLN A 122 6.33 2.68 4.84
N PHE A 123 6.24 1.83 3.81
CA PHE A 123 7.21 0.78 3.47
C PHE A 123 8.48 1.38 2.85
N GLY A 124 9.23 2.09 3.63
CA GLY A 124 10.44 2.78 3.23
C GLY A 124 11.35 3.06 4.43
N VAL A 125 11.99 4.21 4.41
CA VAL A 125 12.92 4.65 5.45
C VAL A 125 12.19 5.06 6.74
N ASP A 126 12.94 5.32 7.80
CA ASP A 126 12.39 5.95 8.99
C ASP A 126 12.20 7.46 8.77
N TYR A 127 10.98 7.85 8.44
CA TYR A 127 10.64 9.25 8.15
C TYR A 127 10.75 10.17 9.35
N ASP A 128 10.75 9.67 10.58
CA ASP A 128 11.02 10.48 11.78
C ASP A 128 12.50 10.84 11.87
N VAL A 129 13.39 9.92 11.50
CA VAL A 129 14.84 10.17 11.46
C VAL A 129 15.20 11.06 10.27
N VAL A 130 14.61 10.82 9.12
CA VAL A 130 14.84 11.64 7.91
C VAL A 130 14.32 13.07 8.10
N GLY A 131 13.18 13.22 8.74
CA GLY A 131 12.57 14.51 9.05
C GLY A 131 12.02 15.23 7.81
N ARG A 132 11.46 16.43 8.04
CA ARG A 132 11.00 17.32 6.97
C ARG A 132 12.17 18.03 6.29
N ASN A 133 11.92 18.48 5.05
CA ASN A 133 12.88 19.22 4.23
C ASN A 133 14.15 18.40 3.90
N SER A 134 14.00 17.09 3.80
CA SER A 134 15.07 16.17 3.41
C SER A 134 15.43 16.22 1.92
N GLY A 135 14.77 17.10 1.15
CA GLY A 135 14.99 17.32 -0.28
C GLY A 135 14.02 16.55 -1.19
N HIS A 136 13.16 15.68 -0.64
CA HIS A 136 12.17 14.97 -1.45
C HIS A 136 10.74 15.12 -0.87
N PRO A 137 9.79 15.75 -1.62
CA PRO A 137 8.44 16.04 -1.12
C PRO A 137 7.66 14.81 -0.63
N VAL A 138 7.96 13.65 -1.20
CA VAL A 138 7.39 12.36 -0.80
C VAL A 138 7.70 12.04 0.67
N PHE A 139 8.91 12.33 1.14
CA PHE A 139 9.30 12.05 2.53
C PHE A 139 8.60 12.99 3.50
N ASP A 140 8.41 14.24 3.11
CA ASP A 140 7.65 15.20 3.91
C ASP A 140 6.19 14.77 4.08
N GLU A 141 5.53 14.28 3.02
CA GLU A 141 4.18 13.75 3.09
C GLU A 141 4.09 12.54 4.05
N GLN A 142 5.05 11.61 3.98
CA GLN A 142 5.06 10.45 4.87
C GLN A 142 5.30 10.84 6.33
N TYR A 143 6.15 11.82 6.58
CA TYR A 143 6.32 12.40 7.91
C TYR A 143 5.00 13.00 8.42
N ASP A 144 4.29 13.76 7.60
CA ASP A 144 3.00 14.36 7.97
C ASP A 144 1.92 13.32 8.25
N VAL A 145 1.88 12.22 7.50
CA VAL A 145 1.01 11.08 7.78
C VAL A 145 1.27 10.53 9.19
N ARG A 146 2.54 10.37 9.60
CA ARG A 146 2.89 9.93 10.96
C ARG A 146 2.38 10.92 12.02
N GLN A 147 2.54 12.23 11.80
CA GLN A 147 2.06 13.23 12.76
C GLN A 147 0.53 13.19 12.89
N LEU A 148 -0.18 13.07 11.77
CA LEU A 148 -1.63 12.94 11.77
C LEU A 148 -2.10 11.68 12.53
N LEU A 149 -1.46 10.54 12.30
CA LEU A 149 -1.81 9.29 13.00
C LEU A 149 -1.55 9.39 14.51
N ARG A 150 -0.49 10.06 14.95
CA ARG A 150 -0.18 10.26 16.37
C ARG A 150 -1.11 11.25 17.07
N SER A 151 -1.78 12.12 16.32
CA SER A 151 -2.68 13.14 16.88
C SER A 151 -4.08 12.61 17.25
N GLN A 152 -4.35 11.32 17.02
CA GLN A 152 -5.67 10.71 17.24
C GLN A 152 -5.55 9.34 17.95
N LEU A 153 -6.66 8.86 18.53
CA LEU A 153 -6.73 7.61 19.30
C LEU A 153 -7.90 6.70 18.83
N SER A 154 -8.64 7.08 17.80
CA SER A 154 -9.82 6.35 17.34
C SER A 154 -9.48 5.15 16.43
N THR A 155 -8.43 5.28 15.63
CA THR A 155 -7.95 4.24 14.72
C THR A 155 -6.61 3.70 15.21
N GLU A 156 -6.53 2.38 15.42
CA GLU A 156 -5.22 1.74 15.63
C GLU A 156 -4.40 1.81 14.33
N TRP A 157 -3.11 2.07 14.45
CA TRP A 157 -2.24 2.10 13.28
C TRP A 157 -0.94 1.35 13.51
N VAL A 158 -0.44 0.76 12.43
CA VAL A 158 0.82 0.02 12.44
C VAL A 158 1.68 0.51 11.28
N ILE A 159 2.86 1.05 11.58
CA ILE A 159 3.86 1.44 10.60
C ILE A 159 4.85 0.29 10.39
N VAL A 160 5.02 -0.11 9.14
CA VAL A 160 6.02 -1.09 8.73
C VAL A 160 7.09 -0.39 7.91
N SER A 161 8.30 -0.30 8.45
CA SER A 161 9.47 0.24 7.76
C SER A 161 10.30 -0.90 7.17
N THR A 162 10.75 -0.76 5.92
CA THR A 162 11.37 -1.87 5.18
C THR A 162 12.70 -1.52 4.55
N GLY A 163 13.01 -0.27 4.36
CA GLY A 163 14.05 0.17 3.45
C GLY A 163 13.62 0.08 1.97
N MET A 164 14.56 0.05 1.07
CA MET A 164 14.31 -0.02 -0.37
C MET A 164 13.95 -1.46 -0.80
N PHE A 165 13.02 -1.64 -1.73
CA PHE A 165 12.79 -2.96 -2.30
C PHE A 165 13.98 -3.40 -3.15
N THR A 166 14.38 -4.66 -3.01
CA THR A 166 15.53 -5.22 -3.74
C THR A 166 15.40 -5.06 -5.26
N SER A 167 14.17 -5.13 -5.80
CA SER A 167 13.90 -4.90 -7.22
C SER A 167 14.33 -3.52 -7.70
N PHE A 168 14.30 -2.51 -6.84
CA PHE A 168 14.65 -1.13 -7.20
C PHE A 168 16.15 -0.96 -7.50
N LEU A 169 17.00 -1.88 -7.02
CA LEU A 169 18.41 -1.88 -7.43
C LEU A 169 18.58 -2.05 -8.94
N PHE A 170 17.62 -2.71 -9.61
CA PHE A 170 17.63 -3.04 -11.03
C PHE A 170 16.66 -2.19 -11.86
N GLU A 171 15.98 -1.24 -11.24
CA GLU A 171 15.09 -0.32 -11.95
C GLU A 171 15.89 0.83 -12.55
N PRO A 172 15.77 1.11 -13.86
CA PRO A 172 16.54 2.15 -14.53
C PRO A 172 16.40 3.53 -13.88
N ALA A 173 15.27 3.83 -13.29
CA ALA A 173 15.00 5.12 -12.63
C ALA A 173 15.90 5.36 -11.40
N PHE A 174 16.44 4.31 -10.77
CA PHE A 174 17.35 4.40 -9.63
C PHE A 174 18.83 4.38 -10.02
N ASP A 175 19.14 3.96 -11.24
CA ASP A 175 20.49 3.97 -11.83
C ASP A 175 21.58 3.32 -10.94
N VAL A 176 21.22 2.24 -10.22
CA VAL A 176 22.14 1.54 -9.32
C VAL A 176 22.83 0.38 -10.05
N VAL A 177 22.05 -0.48 -10.70
CA VAL A 177 22.55 -1.64 -11.46
C VAL A 177 21.95 -1.59 -12.86
N ASP A 178 22.79 -1.37 -13.85
CA ASP A 178 22.43 -1.47 -15.27
C ASP A 178 23.03 -2.74 -15.85
N LEU A 179 22.23 -3.78 -16.00
CA LEU A 179 22.66 -5.07 -16.54
C LEU A 179 22.93 -5.01 -18.05
N GLU A 180 22.30 -4.09 -18.79
CA GLU A 180 22.51 -3.96 -20.24
C GLU A 180 23.85 -3.30 -20.54
N ARG A 181 24.23 -2.29 -19.76
CA ARG A 181 25.50 -1.57 -19.88
C ARG A 181 26.61 -2.22 -19.07
N GLY A 182 26.29 -3.16 -18.17
CA GLY A 182 27.25 -3.78 -17.25
C GLY A 182 27.84 -2.77 -16.27
N THR A 183 27.07 -1.78 -15.83
CA THR A 183 27.53 -0.71 -14.93
C THR A 183 26.88 -0.82 -13.55
N LEU A 184 27.63 -0.40 -12.53
CA LEU A 184 27.19 -0.28 -11.15
C LEU A 184 27.51 1.12 -10.65
N HIS A 185 26.53 1.77 -10.00
CA HIS A 185 26.72 3.06 -9.35
C HIS A 185 26.62 2.93 -7.84
N GLY A 186 27.66 3.36 -7.13
CA GLY A 186 27.66 3.40 -5.66
C GLY A 186 26.74 4.52 -5.16
N LEU A 187 25.85 4.20 -4.24
CA LEU A 187 24.97 5.19 -3.58
C LEU A 187 25.79 5.98 -2.55
N GLY A 188 26.35 7.10 -2.97
CA GLY A 188 27.25 7.94 -2.16
C GLY A 188 28.70 7.47 -2.23
N SER A 189 29.06 6.31 -1.70
CA SER A 189 30.37 5.69 -1.80
C SER A 189 30.26 4.18 -1.95
N TRP A 190 31.39 3.52 -2.31
CA TRP A 190 31.42 2.05 -2.40
C TRP A 190 31.30 1.34 -1.05
N ASP A 191 31.53 2.05 0.05
CA ASP A 191 31.38 1.54 1.42
C ASP A 191 30.00 1.82 2.03
N THR A 192 29.14 2.54 1.32
CA THR A 192 27.79 2.87 1.79
C THR A 192 26.92 1.61 1.80
N LYS A 193 26.34 1.33 2.96
CA LYS A 193 25.42 0.20 3.15
C LYS A 193 23.99 0.66 2.94
N VAL A 194 23.21 -0.13 2.20
CA VAL A 194 21.80 0.11 1.96
C VAL A 194 20.98 -1.06 2.49
N THR A 195 19.94 -0.77 3.25
CA THR A 195 18.97 -1.79 3.66
C THR A 195 18.01 -2.06 2.52
N VAL A 196 17.97 -3.30 2.06
CA VAL A 196 17.03 -3.75 1.03
C VAL A 196 16.12 -4.84 1.58
N THR A 197 14.89 -4.89 1.07
CA THR A 197 13.87 -5.84 1.50
C THR A 197 13.23 -6.52 0.30
N ILE A 198 13.08 -7.83 0.39
CA ILE A 198 12.31 -8.60 -0.60
C ILE A 198 10.83 -8.55 -0.17
N PRO A 199 9.90 -8.07 -1.00
CA PRO A 199 8.48 -7.96 -0.60
C PRO A 199 7.86 -9.26 -0.07
N ARG A 200 8.35 -10.42 -0.50
CA ARG A 200 7.89 -11.73 0.01
C ARG A 200 8.14 -11.91 1.51
N THR A 201 9.20 -11.33 2.07
CA THR A 201 9.54 -11.46 3.49
C THR A 201 8.70 -10.57 4.40
N LEU A 202 8.00 -9.58 3.84
CA LEU A 202 7.12 -8.69 4.61
C LEU A 202 5.79 -9.35 5.00
N ALA A 203 5.49 -10.46 4.41
CA ALA A 203 4.18 -11.10 4.46
C ALA A 203 4.23 -12.51 5.09
N GLY A 204 5.42 -12.96 5.53
CA GLY A 204 5.67 -14.27 6.15
C GLY A 204 5.48 -14.32 7.66
#